data_755aa561dcf4913b25c209b77e8060c0
#
_entry.id   755aa561dcf4913b25c209b77e8060c0
#
_cell.length_a   1.000
_cell.length_b   1.000
_cell.length_c   1.000
_cell.angle_alpha   90.00
_cell.angle_beta   90.00
_cell.angle_gamma   90.00
#
_symmetry.space_group_name_H-M   'P 1'
#
loop_
_entity.id
_entity.type
_entity.pdbx_description
1 polymer ?
#
loop_
_entity_poly.entity_id
_entity_poly.type
_entity_poly.pdbx_seq_one_letter_code
_entity_poly.pdbx_strand_id
1 'polypeptide(L)'
;MTIEFATRYRERSHIPTEPGKPYFIEKGMGDRAHLFTDMFTVYAGGEQTENTFNFFTCEGPKGDVIPAHSHPDTYEVFYITDGAVRLFVEDLEGEQYEKLLTAGDFGFVPKNCPHAYRIERHHSRIVGVAAGPGGTFERFFENLGIPTDELAVPQRPYVPEPHKFATVPQQYDVNFLPDHKWRTGN
;
A
#
# COMPACT_ATOMS: atom_id res chain seq x y z
N MET A 1 -14.51 -36.73 -3.66
CA MET A 1 -13.95 -35.61 -2.81
C MET A 1 -13.82 -34.43 -3.73
N THR A 2 -14.85 -33.58 -3.77
CA THR A 2 -14.89 -32.39 -4.62
C THR A 2 -14.11 -31.32 -3.88
N ILE A 3 -12.96 -30.95 -4.41
CA ILE A 3 -12.19 -29.85 -3.85
C ILE A 3 -12.96 -28.57 -4.17
N GLU A 4 -13.57 -27.97 -3.16
CA GLU A 4 -14.28 -26.70 -3.26
C GLU A 4 -13.33 -25.52 -3.52
N PHE A 5 -12.66 -25.51 -4.67
CA PHE A 5 -11.97 -24.29 -5.13
C PHE A 5 -12.92 -23.29 -5.76
N ALA A 6 -14.14 -23.73 -6.13
CA ALA A 6 -15.10 -22.91 -6.87
C ALA A 6 -15.87 -21.89 -6.01
N THR A 7 -15.88 -22.01 -4.69
CA THR A 7 -16.63 -21.10 -3.82
C THR A 7 -15.84 -19.88 -3.35
N ARG A 8 -14.61 -19.69 -3.81
CA ARG A 8 -13.80 -18.50 -3.49
C ARG A 8 -13.93 -17.36 -4.48
N TYR A 9 -14.66 -17.52 -5.57
CA TYR A 9 -15.16 -16.42 -6.39
C TYR A 9 -16.50 -15.94 -5.80
N ARG A 10 -16.46 -15.37 -4.60
CA ARG A 10 -17.57 -14.55 -4.13
C ARG A 10 -17.54 -13.25 -4.92
N GLU A 11 -18.73 -12.77 -5.29
CA GLU A 11 -18.91 -11.41 -5.77
C GLU A 11 -18.11 -10.46 -4.87
N ARG A 12 -17.42 -9.51 -5.49
CA ARG A 12 -16.65 -8.47 -4.83
C ARG A 12 -17.48 -7.88 -3.69
N SER A 13 -17.15 -8.16 -2.45
CA SER A 13 -17.72 -7.38 -1.36
C SER A 13 -16.89 -6.11 -1.31
N HIS A 14 -17.44 -5.07 -1.90
CA HIS A 14 -16.95 -3.73 -1.72
C HIS A 14 -17.00 -3.36 -0.24
N ILE A 15 -16.08 -2.51 0.17
CA ILE A 15 -16.16 -1.87 1.48
C ILE A 15 -17.51 -1.11 1.53
N PRO A 16 -18.31 -1.28 2.59
CA PRO A 16 -19.58 -0.54 2.71
C PRO A 16 -19.34 0.97 2.71
N THR A 17 -20.08 1.70 1.92
CA THR A 17 -19.96 3.17 1.79
C THR A 17 -20.78 3.94 2.83
N GLU A 18 -21.52 3.27 3.73
CA GLU A 18 -22.36 3.93 4.72
C GLU A 18 -21.54 4.30 5.97
N PRO A 19 -21.24 5.60 6.21
CA PRO A 19 -20.52 6.03 7.41
C PRO A 19 -21.29 5.67 8.71
N GLY A 20 -20.51 5.36 9.76
CA GLY A 20 -21.08 5.10 11.10
C GLY A 20 -21.70 3.71 11.29
N LYS A 21 -21.70 2.83 10.29
CA LYS A 21 -22.12 1.45 10.43
C LYS A 21 -20.95 0.50 10.62
N PRO A 22 -20.94 -0.37 11.63
CA PRO A 22 -19.93 -1.40 11.76
C PRO A 22 -20.06 -2.43 10.64
N TYR A 23 -18.94 -2.94 10.15
CA TYR A 23 -18.89 -4.01 9.17
C TYR A 23 -17.74 -4.98 9.46
N PHE A 24 -17.81 -6.15 8.84
CA PHE A 24 -16.80 -7.20 8.96
C PHE A 24 -16.42 -7.64 7.56
N ILE A 25 -15.11 -7.74 7.33
CA ILE A 25 -14.55 -8.22 6.06
C ILE A 25 -13.89 -9.57 6.29
N GLU A 26 -14.37 -10.60 5.60
CA GLU A 26 -13.78 -11.93 5.65
C GLU A 26 -12.44 -11.96 4.90
N LYS A 27 -11.61 -12.95 5.22
CA LYS A 27 -10.33 -13.17 4.52
C LYS A 27 -10.53 -13.29 3.01
N GLY A 28 -9.76 -12.51 2.26
CA GLY A 28 -9.83 -12.45 0.81
C GLY A 28 -10.91 -11.51 0.27
N MET A 29 -11.50 -10.70 1.12
CA MET A 29 -12.46 -9.66 0.75
C MET A 29 -11.80 -8.28 0.95
N GLY A 30 -12.48 -7.21 0.55
CA GLY A 30 -11.95 -5.84 0.53
C GLY A 30 -11.70 -5.36 -0.90
N ASP A 31 -11.50 -4.05 -1.07
CA ASP A 31 -11.24 -3.47 -2.39
C ASP A 31 -9.77 -3.67 -2.76
N ARG A 32 -9.53 -4.31 -3.91
CA ARG A 32 -8.19 -4.68 -4.35
C ARG A 32 -7.79 -3.99 -5.63
N ALA A 33 -6.50 -3.68 -5.71
CA ALA A 33 -5.86 -3.19 -6.93
C ALA A 33 -4.48 -3.84 -7.12
N HIS A 34 -4.12 -4.10 -8.37
CA HIS A 34 -2.74 -4.39 -8.77
C HIS A 34 -2.03 -3.09 -9.15
N LEU A 35 -0.84 -2.90 -8.62
CA LEU A 35 0.04 -1.79 -8.98
C LEU A 35 1.47 -2.33 -9.04
N PHE A 36 2.10 -2.21 -10.20
CA PHE A 36 3.37 -2.88 -10.51
C PHE A 36 3.28 -4.40 -10.29
N THR A 37 4.04 -4.94 -9.36
CA THR A 37 4.02 -6.36 -8.98
C THR A 37 3.27 -6.60 -7.67
N ASP A 38 2.73 -5.57 -7.07
CA ASP A 38 2.05 -5.62 -5.79
C ASP A 38 0.54 -5.77 -5.91
N MET A 39 -0.05 -6.34 -4.88
CA MET A 39 -1.49 -6.35 -4.64
C MET A 39 -1.79 -5.55 -3.37
N PHE A 40 -2.57 -4.49 -3.53
CA PHE A 40 -3.12 -3.71 -2.43
C PHE A 40 -4.54 -4.16 -2.14
N THR A 41 -4.86 -4.30 -0.85
CA THR A 41 -6.24 -4.57 -0.40
C THR A 41 -6.62 -3.56 0.65
N VAL A 42 -7.61 -2.73 0.35
CA VAL A 42 -8.16 -1.75 1.28
C VAL A 42 -9.29 -2.37 2.07
N TYR A 43 -9.31 -2.16 3.38
CA TYR A 43 -10.32 -2.64 4.32
C TYR A 43 -11.13 -1.51 4.95
N ALA A 44 -10.55 -0.32 5.06
CA ALA A 44 -11.24 0.90 5.45
C ALA A 44 -10.61 2.07 4.74
N GLY A 45 -11.41 2.88 4.10
CA GLY A 45 -10.98 4.07 3.38
C GLY A 45 -11.51 5.35 4.01
N GLY A 46 -11.27 6.47 3.35
CA GLY A 46 -11.66 7.79 3.82
C GLY A 46 -13.17 7.94 4.01
N GLU A 47 -13.98 7.28 3.20
CA GLU A 47 -15.44 7.33 3.33
C GLU A 47 -15.94 6.72 4.65
N GLN A 48 -15.33 5.61 5.12
CA GLN A 48 -15.68 4.96 6.37
C GLN A 48 -15.12 5.68 7.60
N THR A 49 -13.99 6.37 7.44
CA THR A 49 -13.20 6.95 8.54
C THR A 49 -13.29 8.47 8.61
N GLU A 50 -14.20 9.09 7.84
CA GLU A 50 -14.32 10.55 7.73
C GLU A 50 -12.98 11.22 7.37
N ASN A 51 -12.24 10.60 6.45
CA ASN A 51 -10.90 11.00 6.02
C ASN A 51 -9.85 11.08 7.15
N THR A 52 -10.02 10.31 8.22
CA THR A 52 -9.08 10.30 9.34
C THR A 52 -7.90 9.36 9.08
N PHE A 53 -8.18 8.18 8.54
CA PHE A 53 -7.17 7.20 8.15
C PHE A 53 -7.72 6.24 7.09
N ASN A 54 -6.81 5.52 6.44
CA ASN A 54 -7.15 4.30 5.74
C ASN A 54 -6.33 3.11 6.28
N PHE A 55 -6.89 1.92 6.13
CA PHE A 55 -6.29 0.66 6.56
C PHE A 55 -6.25 -0.30 5.38
N PHE A 56 -5.05 -0.78 5.05
CA PHE A 56 -4.84 -1.63 3.89
C PHE A 56 -3.76 -2.68 4.14
N THR A 57 -3.65 -3.64 3.24
CA THR A 57 -2.47 -4.50 3.12
C THR A 57 -1.83 -4.33 1.76
N CYS A 58 -0.50 -4.49 1.72
CA CYS A 58 0.28 -4.64 0.51
C CYS A 58 0.97 -6.00 0.53
N GLU A 59 0.85 -6.73 -0.56
CA GLU A 59 1.54 -8.01 -0.78
C GLU A 59 2.35 -7.94 -2.06
N GLY A 60 3.61 -8.37 -2.03
CA GLY A 60 4.46 -8.34 -3.21
C GLY A 60 5.51 -9.44 -3.24
N PRO A 61 6.12 -9.68 -4.40
CA PRO A 61 7.20 -10.64 -4.58
C PRO A 61 8.55 -10.05 -4.12
N LYS A 62 9.50 -10.93 -3.83
CA LYS A 62 10.88 -10.50 -3.57
C LYS A 62 11.43 -9.67 -4.73
N GLY A 63 12.07 -8.56 -4.40
CA GLY A 63 12.70 -7.65 -5.35
C GLY A 63 11.79 -6.52 -5.81
N ASP A 64 10.51 -6.53 -5.43
CA ASP A 64 9.65 -5.39 -5.70
C ASP A 64 10.09 -4.16 -4.92
N VAL A 65 9.99 -2.99 -5.53
CA VAL A 65 10.45 -1.70 -4.98
C VAL A 65 9.37 -0.65 -5.20
N ILE A 66 8.92 -0.04 -4.13
CA ILE A 66 8.20 1.22 -4.23
C ILE A 66 9.23 2.35 -4.21
N PRO A 67 9.27 3.19 -5.28
CA PRO A 67 10.26 4.25 -5.40
C PRO A 67 10.12 5.31 -4.31
N ALA A 68 11.16 6.13 -4.14
CA ALA A 68 11.16 7.22 -3.18
C ALA A 68 9.99 8.18 -3.43
N HIS A 69 9.23 8.46 -2.38
CA HIS A 69 8.09 9.36 -2.38
C HIS A 69 7.89 9.97 -0.99
N SER A 70 7.01 10.94 -0.89
CA SER A 70 6.59 11.53 0.38
C SER A 70 5.09 11.85 0.35
N HIS A 71 4.53 12.00 1.54
CA HIS A 71 3.14 12.39 1.76
C HIS A 71 3.09 13.70 2.54
N PRO A 72 2.70 14.83 1.93
CA PRO A 72 2.62 16.13 2.60
C PRO A 72 1.75 16.14 3.86
N ASP A 73 0.59 15.48 3.81
CA ASP A 73 -0.43 15.56 4.86
C ASP A 73 -0.75 14.20 5.54
N THR A 74 -0.02 13.14 5.18
CA THR A 74 -0.28 11.79 5.67
C THR A 74 0.90 11.23 6.48
N TYR A 75 0.62 10.64 7.63
CA TYR A 75 1.52 9.74 8.36
C TYR A 75 1.33 8.33 7.82
N GLU A 76 2.39 7.53 7.76
CA GLU A 76 2.29 6.17 7.31
C GLU A 76 2.90 5.18 8.29
N VAL A 77 2.23 4.04 8.45
CA VAL A 77 2.63 2.94 9.32
C VAL A 77 2.88 1.70 8.46
N PHE A 78 3.96 1.02 8.76
CA PHE A 78 4.33 -0.27 8.18
C PHE A 78 4.42 -1.32 9.30
N TYR A 79 3.50 -2.25 9.36
CA TYR A 79 3.58 -3.40 10.23
C TYR A 79 3.72 -4.68 9.40
N ILE A 80 4.82 -5.39 9.59
CA ILE A 80 5.10 -6.58 8.78
C ILE A 80 4.44 -7.79 9.42
N THR A 81 3.55 -8.46 8.70
CA THR A 81 2.90 -9.69 9.17
C THR A 81 3.57 -10.93 8.64
N ASP A 82 4.17 -10.86 7.44
CA ASP A 82 4.83 -11.99 6.80
C ASP A 82 6.05 -11.51 6.00
N GLY A 83 7.06 -12.36 5.89
CA GLY A 83 8.23 -12.13 5.07
C GLY A 83 9.24 -11.14 5.64
N ALA A 84 9.79 -10.29 4.79
CA ALA A 84 10.75 -9.25 5.14
C ALA A 84 10.71 -8.09 4.15
N VAL A 85 10.78 -6.88 4.67
CA VAL A 85 10.71 -5.63 3.91
C VAL A 85 11.83 -4.70 4.39
N ARG A 86 12.56 -4.11 3.48
CA ARG A 86 13.56 -3.10 3.77
C ARG A 86 12.93 -1.73 3.60
N LEU A 87 12.80 -1.01 4.68
CA LEU A 87 12.25 0.35 4.71
C LEU A 87 13.39 1.36 4.74
N PHE A 88 13.28 2.38 3.91
CA PHE A 88 14.18 3.53 3.84
C PHE A 88 13.37 4.78 4.18
N VAL A 89 13.88 5.62 5.06
CA VAL A 89 13.23 6.88 5.47
C VAL A 89 14.29 7.96 5.58
N GLU A 90 13.99 9.17 5.10
CA GLU A 90 14.76 10.36 5.39
C GLU A 90 13.90 11.29 6.26
N ASP A 91 14.46 11.76 7.38
CA ASP A 91 13.75 12.72 8.22
C ASP A 91 13.80 14.16 7.65
N LEU A 92 13.12 15.09 8.32
CA LEU A 92 13.06 16.49 7.88
C LEU A 92 14.39 17.24 8.02
N GLU A 93 15.37 16.66 8.71
CA GLU A 93 16.73 17.18 8.90
C GLU A 93 17.69 16.60 7.85
N GLY A 94 17.22 15.66 7.02
CA GLY A 94 17.98 15.01 5.95
C GLY A 94 18.84 13.85 6.44
N GLU A 95 18.60 13.33 7.63
CA GLU A 95 19.21 12.10 8.11
C GLU A 95 18.45 10.88 7.56
N GLN A 96 19.19 9.92 7.02
CA GLN A 96 18.63 8.74 6.37
C GLN A 96 18.76 7.51 7.25
N TYR A 97 17.66 6.78 7.34
CA TYR A 97 17.51 5.54 8.10
C TYR A 97 17.17 4.40 7.15
N GLU A 98 17.78 3.26 7.39
CA GLU A 98 17.48 2.01 6.69
C GLU A 98 17.27 0.90 7.70
N LYS A 99 16.18 0.14 7.56
CA LYS A 99 15.91 -1.00 8.44
C LYS A 99 15.30 -2.16 7.67
N LEU A 100 15.86 -3.34 7.86
CA LEU A 100 15.19 -4.59 7.49
C LEU A 100 14.15 -4.92 8.55
N LEU A 101 12.89 -4.92 8.17
CA LEU A 101 11.74 -5.27 9.00
C LEU A 101 11.30 -6.68 8.65
N THR A 102 10.99 -7.48 9.67
CA THR A 102 10.48 -8.86 9.56
C THR A 102 9.14 -8.98 10.27
N ALA A 103 8.50 -10.13 10.20
CA ALA A 103 7.20 -10.36 10.84
C ALA A 103 7.21 -9.96 12.33
N GLY A 104 6.30 -9.07 12.71
CA GLY A 104 6.20 -8.47 14.05
C GLY A 104 6.89 -7.12 14.19
N ASP A 105 7.72 -6.71 13.22
CA ASP A 105 8.38 -5.42 13.24
C ASP A 105 7.47 -4.30 12.74
N PHE A 106 7.77 -3.08 13.19
CA PHE A 106 6.99 -1.87 12.94
C PHE A 106 7.88 -0.76 12.39
N GLY A 107 7.39 -0.02 11.41
CA GLY A 107 7.98 1.20 10.88
C GLY A 107 6.96 2.34 10.92
N PHE A 108 7.43 3.55 11.18
CA PHE A 108 6.61 4.78 11.17
C PHE A 108 7.28 5.84 10.34
N VAL A 109 6.52 6.44 9.44
CA VAL A 109 6.97 7.52 8.57
C VAL A 109 6.16 8.78 8.88
N PRO A 110 6.81 9.86 9.37
CA PRO A 110 6.17 11.16 9.54
C PRO A 110 5.77 11.78 8.22
N LYS A 111 4.87 12.78 8.27
CA LYS A 111 4.51 13.61 7.13
C LYS A 111 5.75 14.25 6.49
N ASN A 112 5.72 14.39 5.17
CA ASN A 112 6.79 14.98 4.36
C ASN A 112 8.14 14.25 4.38
N CYS A 113 8.29 13.17 5.12
CA CYS A 113 9.53 12.39 5.13
C CYS A 113 9.62 11.55 3.84
N PRO A 114 10.68 11.73 3.02
CA PRO A 114 10.96 10.85 1.92
C PRO A 114 11.11 9.41 2.41
N HIS A 115 10.46 8.48 1.74
CA HIS A 115 10.58 7.07 2.08
C HIS A 115 10.41 6.17 0.85
N ALA A 116 10.89 4.95 0.99
CA ALA A 116 10.80 3.89 0.00
C ALA A 116 10.81 2.55 0.71
N TYR A 117 10.35 1.50 0.07
CA TYR A 117 10.59 0.15 0.57
C TYR A 117 10.95 -0.81 -0.55
N ARG A 118 11.62 -1.90 -0.17
CA ARG A 118 11.93 -3.03 -1.03
C ARG A 118 11.53 -4.32 -0.35
N ILE A 119 10.82 -5.18 -1.07
CA ILE A 119 10.45 -6.50 -0.58
C ILE A 119 11.64 -7.44 -0.68
N GLU A 120 12.07 -8.01 0.44
CA GLU A 120 13.27 -8.85 0.55
C GLU A 120 12.99 -10.36 0.51
N ARG A 121 11.72 -10.76 0.71
CA ARG A 121 11.29 -12.16 0.62
C ARG A 121 10.00 -12.28 -0.16
N HIS A 122 9.82 -13.41 -0.85
CA HIS A 122 8.53 -13.73 -1.46
C HIS A 122 7.43 -13.85 -0.40
N HIS A 123 6.22 -13.53 -0.79
CA HIS A 123 5.04 -13.55 0.08
C HIS A 123 5.16 -12.62 1.30
N SER A 124 5.91 -11.54 1.17
CA SER A 124 5.91 -10.50 2.20
C SER A 124 4.58 -9.79 2.22
N ARG A 125 4.09 -9.51 3.43
CA ARG A 125 2.84 -8.80 3.66
C ARG A 125 3.06 -7.66 4.64
N ILE A 126 2.66 -6.48 4.22
CA ILE A 126 2.64 -5.26 5.00
C ILE A 126 1.19 -4.97 5.36
N VAL A 127 0.93 -4.68 6.62
CA VAL A 127 -0.27 -3.97 7.06
C VAL A 127 0.09 -2.49 7.11
N GLY A 128 -0.62 -1.70 6.32
CA GLY A 128 -0.43 -0.26 6.22
C GLY A 128 -1.57 0.50 6.87
N VAL A 129 -1.22 1.59 7.55
CA VAL A 129 -2.16 2.62 7.97
C VAL A 129 -1.65 3.95 7.46
N ALA A 130 -2.46 4.65 6.69
CA ALA A 130 -2.17 6.02 6.30
C ALA A 130 -3.18 6.94 7.00
N ALA A 131 -2.68 7.89 7.79
CA ALA A 131 -3.48 8.73 8.68
C ALA A 131 -3.19 10.21 8.47
N GLY A 132 -4.24 10.99 8.27
CA GLY A 132 -4.14 12.43 8.08
C GLY A 132 -5.28 13.00 7.24
N PRO A 133 -5.32 14.33 7.04
CA PRO A 133 -6.37 14.98 6.26
C PRO A 133 -6.37 14.59 4.77
N GLY A 134 -5.30 13.95 4.29
CA GLY A 134 -5.22 13.37 2.94
C GLY A 134 -5.96 12.05 2.75
N GLY A 135 -6.94 11.68 3.57
CA GLY A 135 -7.65 10.38 3.64
C GLY A 135 -8.20 9.78 2.33
N THR A 136 -7.70 10.24 1.20
CA THR A 136 -7.98 9.74 -0.15
C THR A 136 -6.89 8.80 -0.69
N PHE A 137 -5.97 8.37 0.18
CA PHE A 137 -4.81 7.59 -0.21
C PHE A 137 -5.18 6.22 -0.80
N GLU A 138 -6.26 5.59 -0.35
CA GLU A 138 -6.76 4.35 -0.92
C GLU A 138 -7.14 4.49 -2.40
N ARG A 139 -7.68 5.63 -2.79
CA ARG A 139 -8.02 5.92 -4.18
C ARG A 139 -6.80 6.06 -5.08
N PHE A 140 -5.64 6.34 -4.51
CA PHE A 140 -4.37 6.30 -5.24
C PHE A 140 -4.12 4.91 -5.82
N PHE A 141 -4.30 3.85 -5.03
CA PHE A 141 -4.09 2.49 -5.51
C PHE A 141 -5.07 2.10 -6.62
N GLU A 142 -6.32 2.52 -6.51
CA GLU A 142 -7.35 2.24 -7.51
C GLU A 142 -7.15 3.02 -8.82
N ASN A 143 -6.71 4.28 -8.73
CA ASN A 143 -6.60 5.17 -9.88
C ASN A 143 -5.25 5.05 -10.59
N LEU A 144 -4.16 4.86 -9.86
CA LEU A 144 -2.86 4.57 -10.46
C LEU A 144 -2.78 3.11 -10.90
N GLY A 145 -3.25 2.19 -10.05
CA GLY A 145 -3.32 0.77 -10.33
C GLY A 145 -4.48 0.34 -11.22
N ILE A 146 -4.79 -0.93 -11.19
CA ILE A 146 -5.96 -1.52 -11.82
C ILE A 146 -6.75 -2.33 -10.78
N PRO A 147 -8.05 -2.04 -10.57
CA PRO A 147 -8.90 -2.83 -9.70
C PRO A 147 -8.94 -4.30 -10.12
N THR A 148 -8.93 -5.21 -9.14
CA THR A 148 -8.90 -6.66 -9.41
C THR A 148 -9.71 -7.46 -8.41
N ASP A 149 -10.27 -8.58 -8.87
CA ASP A 149 -10.91 -9.61 -8.04
C ASP A 149 -9.97 -10.78 -7.72
N GLU A 150 -8.75 -10.76 -8.29
CA GLU A 150 -7.75 -11.78 -8.00
C GLU A 150 -7.28 -11.71 -6.55
N LEU A 151 -6.98 -12.89 -5.97
CA LEU A 151 -6.48 -13.03 -4.59
C LEU A 151 -4.97 -13.26 -4.54
N ALA A 152 -4.27 -12.87 -5.60
CA ALA A 152 -2.84 -13.06 -5.75
C ALA A 152 -2.20 -11.82 -6.36
N VAL A 153 -0.92 -11.65 -6.12
CA VAL A 153 -0.09 -10.68 -6.84
C VAL A 153 -0.16 -10.93 -8.36
N PRO A 154 -0.05 -9.88 -9.17
CA PRO A 154 -0.18 -10.02 -10.62
C PRO A 154 0.91 -10.92 -11.19
N GLN A 155 0.55 -11.80 -12.14
CA GLN A 155 1.51 -12.66 -12.84
C GLN A 155 2.45 -11.86 -13.76
N ARG A 156 2.03 -10.70 -14.18
CA ARG A 156 2.80 -9.73 -14.96
C ARG A 156 2.65 -8.36 -14.34
N PRO A 157 3.74 -7.56 -14.23
CA PRO A 157 3.64 -6.23 -13.68
C PRO A 157 2.58 -5.40 -14.40
N TYR A 158 1.71 -4.75 -13.65
CA TYR A 158 0.86 -3.71 -14.17
C TYR A 158 1.63 -2.39 -14.13
N VAL A 159 1.95 -1.86 -15.28
CA VAL A 159 2.63 -0.56 -15.41
C VAL A 159 1.58 0.47 -15.81
N PRO A 160 1.31 1.47 -14.94
CA PRO A 160 0.38 2.53 -15.26
C PRO A 160 0.80 3.32 -16.51
N GLU A 161 -0.17 3.86 -17.22
CA GLU A 161 0.10 4.74 -18.36
C GLU A 161 0.81 6.02 -17.91
N PRO A 162 1.74 6.59 -18.73
CA PRO A 162 2.54 7.74 -18.34
C PRO A 162 1.74 8.94 -17.86
N HIS A 163 0.56 9.20 -18.42
CA HIS A 163 -0.29 10.31 -18.00
C HIS A 163 -0.84 10.13 -16.58
N LYS A 164 -1.10 8.89 -16.15
CA LYS A 164 -1.53 8.61 -14.78
C LYS A 164 -0.44 8.94 -13.76
N PHE A 165 0.83 8.63 -14.07
CA PHE A 165 1.96 9.03 -13.20
C PHE A 165 2.08 10.54 -13.05
N ALA A 166 1.72 11.30 -14.08
CA ALA A 166 1.81 12.76 -14.04
C ALA A 166 0.66 13.42 -13.25
N THR A 167 -0.46 12.74 -13.08
CA THR A 167 -1.68 13.37 -12.55
C THR A 167 -2.20 12.75 -11.26
N VAL A 168 -2.19 11.42 -11.16
CA VAL A 168 -2.81 10.71 -10.03
C VAL A 168 -2.07 10.97 -8.70
N PRO A 169 -0.73 10.90 -8.62
CA PRO A 169 -0.05 11.08 -7.34
C PRO A 169 -0.40 12.41 -6.65
N GLN A 170 -0.39 13.50 -7.40
CA GLN A 170 -0.67 14.83 -6.87
C GLN A 170 -2.11 15.01 -6.35
N GLN A 171 -3.05 14.22 -6.87
CA GLN A 171 -4.45 14.25 -6.43
C GLN A 171 -4.66 13.52 -5.08
N TYR A 172 -3.72 12.66 -4.70
CA TYR A 172 -3.86 11.74 -3.57
C TYR A 172 -2.73 11.83 -2.55
N ASP A 173 -2.19 13.02 -2.35
CA ASP A 173 -1.15 13.28 -1.34
C ASP A 173 0.14 12.46 -1.52
N VAL A 174 0.51 12.15 -2.77
CA VAL A 174 1.73 11.41 -3.10
C VAL A 174 2.65 12.24 -3.98
N ASN A 175 3.87 12.51 -3.52
CA ASN A 175 4.93 13.15 -4.29
C ASN A 175 6.04 12.14 -4.59
N PHE A 176 6.14 11.66 -5.82
CA PHE A 176 7.29 10.86 -6.24
C PHE A 176 8.55 11.70 -6.34
N LEU A 177 9.67 11.13 -5.89
CA LEU A 177 10.97 11.78 -5.81
C LEU A 177 12.00 11.00 -6.66
N PRO A 178 11.91 11.06 -8.00
CA PRO A 178 12.69 10.20 -8.89
C PRO A 178 14.20 10.43 -8.81
N ASP A 179 14.63 11.64 -8.41
CA ASP A 179 16.03 12.00 -8.27
C ASP A 179 16.60 11.77 -6.86
N HIS A 180 15.75 11.31 -5.92
CA HIS A 180 16.17 11.05 -4.55
C HIS A 180 17.17 9.90 -4.48
N LYS A 181 18.25 10.09 -3.70
CA LYS A 181 19.31 9.09 -3.56
C LYS A 181 19.45 8.67 -2.11
N TRP A 182 19.31 7.37 -1.89
CA TRP A 182 19.63 6.76 -0.60
C TRP A 182 21.15 6.62 -0.46
N ARG A 183 21.69 7.06 0.68
CA ARG A 183 23.14 6.96 0.98
C ARG A 183 23.55 5.56 1.43
N THR A 184 22.56 4.77 1.87
CA THR A 184 22.72 3.42 2.38
C THR A 184 22.18 2.42 1.36
N GLY A 185 22.84 1.29 1.27
CA GLY A 185 22.36 0.17 0.48
C GLY A 185 22.97 0.04 -0.91
N ASN A 186 24.13 -0.56 -0.95
CA ASN A 186 24.58 -1.40 -2.06
C ASN A 186 24.07 -2.82 -1.86
#